data_5d0f45fd2b973628c97e76de83210e25
#
_entry.id   5d0f45fd2b973628c97e76de83210e25
#
_cell.length_a   1.000
_cell.length_b   1.000
_cell.length_c   1.000
_cell.angle_alpha   90.00
_cell.angle_beta   90.00
_cell.angle_gamma   90.00
#
_symmetry.space_group_name_H-M   'P 1'
#
loop_
_entity.id
_entity.type
_entity.pdbx_description
1 polymer ?
#
loop_
_entity_poly.entity_id
_entity_poly.type
_entity_poly.pdbx_seq_one_letter_code
_entity_poly.pdbx_strand_id
1 'polypeptide(L)' 'MKYSVDVVRIRENAIQLNGWAIGKMPESKITYEVEDGDHRPLDFKYVSTRRDDVSQIYFKKTVDQDLGFDIQFPYERG' A
#
# COMPACT_ATOMS: atom_id res chain seq x y z
N MET A 1 10.57 2.78 8.64
CA MET A 1 9.75 2.33 7.50
C MET A 1 9.76 3.39 6.41
N LYS A 2 9.89 2.99 5.18
CA LYS A 2 9.77 3.88 4.01
C LYS A 2 8.59 3.44 3.17
N TYR A 3 7.90 4.40 2.58
CA TYR A 3 6.77 4.10 1.72
C TYR A 3 6.58 5.21 0.69
N SER A 4 5.83 4.89 -0.35
CA SER A 4 5.37 5.87 -1.34
C SER A 4 4.00 5.45 -1.86
N VAL A 5 3.13 6.42 -2.02
CA VAL A 5 1.86 6.24 -2.74
C VAL A 5 2.07 6.82 -4.13
N ASP A 6 2.21 5.94 -5.12
CA ASP A 6 2.56 6.36 -6.48
C ASP A 6 1.34 6.79 -7.29
N VAL A 7 0.20 6.15 -7.05
CA VAL A 7 -1.03 6.41 -7.79
C VAL A 7 -2.21 6.48 -6.83
N VAL A 8 -3.00 7.53 -6.96
CA VAL A 8 -4.29 7.67 -6.28
C VAL A 8 -5.36 7.80 -7.35
N ARG A 9 -6.35 6.91 -7.33
CA ARG A 9 -7.49 6.96 -8.24
C ARG A 9 -8.76 7.17 -7.43
N ILE A 10 -9.48 8.23 -7.75
CA ILE A 10 -10.76 8.53 -7.12
C ILE A 10 -11.85 8.14 -8.10
N ARG A 11 -12.68 7.20 -7.69
CA ARG A 11 -13.82 6.73 -8.46
C ARG A 11 -15.10 7.21 -7.80
N GLU A 12 -16.24 6.95 -8.41
CA GLU A 12 -17.53 7.43 -7.93
C GLU A 12 -17.80 6.98 -6.48
N ASN A 13 -17.51 5.73 -6.16
CA ASN A 13 -17.81 5.14 -4.84
C ASN A 13 -16.59 4.51 -4.14
N ALA A 14 -15.38 4.79 -4.63
CA ALA A 14 -14.20 4.15 -4.07
C ALA A 14 -12.95 4.98 -4.33
N ILE A 15 -11.97 4.79 -3.47
CA ILE A 15 -10.61 5.30 -3.66
C ILE A 15 -9.67 4.11 -3.77
N GLN A 16 -8.78 4.18 -4.75
CA GLN A 16 -7.74 3.18 -4.96
C GLN A 16 -6.37 3.82 -4.80
N LEU A 17 -5.51 3.17 -4.02
CA LEU A 17 -4.13 3.60 -3.77
C LEU A 17 -3.18 2.50 -4.21
N ASN A 18 -2.19 2.84 -5.02
CA ASN A 18 -1.11 1.94 -5.38
C ASN A 18 0.22 2.53 -4.91
N GLY A 19 1.09 1.69 -4.40
CA GLY A 19 2.40 2.12 -3.96
C GLY A 19 3.21 0.96 -3.40
N TRP A 20 4.13 1.31 -2.51
CA TRP A 20 4.99 0.33 -1.87
C TRP A 20 5.31 0.78 -0.45
N ALA A 21 5.67 -0.19 0.39
CA ALA A 21 6.14 0.06 1.74
C ALA A 21 7.19 -0.99 2.11
N ILE A 22 8.23 -0.56 2.77
CA ILE A 22 9.31 -1.43 3.22
C ILE A 22 9.66 -1.14 4.67
N GLY A 23 10.05 -2.18 5.39
CA GLY A 23 10.62 -2.06 6.72
C GLY A 23 12.14 -1.96 6.66
N LYS A 24 12.78 -2.16 7.80
CA LYS A 24 14.23 -2.13 7.92
C LYS A 24 14.92 -3.25 7.13
N MET A 25 14.26 -4.41 7.05
CA MET A 25 14.77 -5.64 6.43
C MET A 25 13.80 -6.09 5.36
N PRO A 26 14.27 -6.83 4.33
CA PRO A 26 13.38 -7.30 3.27
C PRO A 26 12.21 -8.15 3.76
N GLU A 27 12.40 -8.92 4.82
CA GLU A 27 11.38 -9.80 5.39
C GLU A 27 10.48 -9.12 6.41
N SER A 28 10.62 -7.81 6.64
CA SER A 28 9.77 -7.09 7.58
C SER A 28 8.31 -7.17 7.17
N LYS A 29 7.44 -7.47 8.12
CA LYS A 29 5.99 -7.50 7.88
C LYS A 29 5.42 -6.11 7.99
N ILE A 30 4.64 -5.71 6.99
CA ILE A 30 3.95 -4.43 6.96
C ILE A 30 2.45 -4.71 7.01
N THR A 31 1.76 -4.04 7.92
CA THR A 31 0.30 -4.09 7.99
C THR A 31 -0.28 -2.75 7.58
N TYR A 32 -1.49 -2.79 7.04
CA TYR A 32 -2.17 -1.62 6.53
C TYR A 32 -3.51 -1.44 7.21
N GLU A 33 -3.84 -0.20 7.53
CA GLU A 33 -5.13 0.17 8.10
C GLU A 33 -5.67 1.38 7.34
N VAL A 34 -6.98 1.44 7.20
CA VAL A 34 -7.68 2.58 6.62
C VAL A 34 -8.67 3.09 7.65
N GLU A 35 -8.61 4.38 7.93
CA GLU A 35 -9.50 5.04 8.88
C GLU A 35 -10.19 6.23 8.21
N ASP A 36 -11.39 6.57 8.68
CA ASP A 36 -12.08 7.79 8.28
C ASP A 36 -11.56 9.00 9.09
N GLY A 37 -12.14 10.18 8.83
CA GLY A 37 -11.76 11.41 9.52
C GLY A 37 -12.02 11.40 11.04
N ASP A 38 -12.83 10.48 11.53
CA ASP A 38 -13.12 10.29 12.94
C ASP A 38 -12.33 9.13 13.56
N HIS A 39 -11.29 8.67 12.89
CA HIS A 39 -10.44 7.55 13.29
C HIS A 39 -11.20 6.23 13.43
N ARG A 40 -12.29 6.05 12.69
CA ARG A 40 -13.01 4.77 12.64
C ARG A 40 -12.39 3.90 11.57
N PRO A 41 -12.13 2.63 11.86
CA PRO A 41 -11.57 1.72 10.86
C PRO A 41 -12.56 1.50 9.72
N LEU A 42 -12.06 1.52 8.49
CA LEU A 42 -12.81 1.23 7.28
C LEU A 42 -12.37 -0.11 6.73
N ASP A 43 -13.33 -0.87 6.21
CA ASP A 43 -13.02 -2.07 5.46
C ASP A 43 -12.37 -1.69 4.14
N PHE A 44 -11.38 -2.46 3.73
CA PHE A 44 -10.68 -2.22 2.49
C PHE A 44 -10.25 -3.54 1.85
N LYS A 45 -10.05 -3.48 0.54
CA LYS A 45 -9.47 -4.59 -0.22
C LYS A 45 -7.97 -4.34 -0.35
N TYR A 46 -7.19 -5.38 -0.13
CA TYR A 46 -5.74 -5.33 -0.21
C TYR A 46 -5.24 -6.44 -1.12
N VAL A 47 -4.39 -6.05 -2.06
CA VAL A 47 -3.65 -6.99 -2.91
C VAL A 47 -2.18 -6.60 -2.84
N SER A 48 -1.31 -7.54 -2.51
CA SER A 48 0.11 -7.31 -2.56
C SER A 48 0.60 -7.37 -4.01
N THR A 49 1.60 -6.56 -4.32
CA THR A 49 2.18 -6.54 -5.66
C THR A 49 3.70 -6.64 -5.57
N ARG A 50 4.31 -7.25 -6.58
CA ARG A 50 5.75 -7.36 -6.64
C ARG A 50 6.35 -6.05 -7.16
N ARG A 51 7.37 -5.56 -6.47
CA ARG A 51 8.07 -4.33 -6.83
C ARG A 51 9.58 -4.57 -6.81
N ASP A 52 10.09 -5.21 -7.86
CA ASP A 52 11.52 -5.51 -7.98
C ASP A 52 12.36 -4.23 -8.09
N ASP A 53 11.81 -3.17 -8.67
CA ASP A 53 12.45 -1.86 -8.72
C ASP A 53 12.76 -1.34 -7.32
N VAL A 54 11.81 -1.44 -6.41
CA VAL A 54 11.97 -1.00 -5.02
C VAL A 54 12.99 -1.87 -4.30
N SER A 55 12.94 -3.19 -4.48
CA SER A 55 13.88 -4.08 -3.83
C SER A 55 15.32 -3.83 -4.29
N GLN A 56 15.54 -3.53 -5.57
CA GLN A 56 16.87 -3.21 -6.08
C GLN A 56 17.39 -1.89 -5.53
N ILE A 57 16.55 -0.88 -5.41
CA ILE A 57 16.94 0.45 -4.92
C ILE A 57 17.34 0.41 -3.45
N TYR A 58 16.53 -0.24 -2.61
CA TYR A 58 16.68 -0.17 -1.16
C TYR A 58 17.44 -1.33 -0.55
N PHE A 59 17.34 -2.51 -1.13
CA PHE A 59 18.02 -3.70 -0.62
C PHE A 59 19.16 -4.19 -1.53
N LYS A 60 19.28 -3.61 -2.73
CA LYS A 60 20.32 -3.93 -3.73
C LYS A 60 20.31 -5.40 -4.13
N LYS A 61 19.15 -6.04 -4.06
CA LYS A 61 18.92 -7.42 -4.47
C LYS A 61 17.46 -7.63 -4.76
N THR A 62 17.13 -8.65 -5.54
CA THR A 62 15.76 -9.10 -5.72
C THR A 62 15.34 -9.88 -4.47
N VAL A 63 14.22 -9.50 -3.87
CA VAL A 63 13.66 -10.20 -2.72
C VAL A 63 12.41 -10.95 -3.15
N ASP A 64 12.18 -12.11 -2.54
CA ASP A 64 11.04 -12.96 -2.84
C ASP A 64 9.84 -12.57 -1.98
N GLN A 65 9.54 -11.28 -1.98
CA GLN A 65 8.40 -10.72 -1.24
C GLN A 65 7.75 -9.61 -2.06
N ASP A 66 6.46 -9.48 -1.90
CA ASP A 66 5.70 -8.40 -2.53
C ASP A 66 5.83 -7.15 -1.68
N LEU A 67 6.57 -6.16 -2.16
CA LEU A 67 6.79 -4.90 -1.46
C LEU A 67 5.74 -3.85 -1.80
N GLY A 68 4.99 -4.06 -2.86
CA GLY A 68 3.95 -3.14 -3.29
C GLY A 68 2.59 -3.45 -2.70
N PHE A 69 1.68 -2.50 -2.80
CA PHE A 69 0.30 -2.65 -2.37
C PHE A 69 -0.67 -2.02 -3.35
N ASP A 70 -1.85 -2.60 -3.40
CA ASP A 70 -3.02 -2.04 -4.06
C ASP A 70 -4.15 -2.08 -3.02
N ILE A 71 -4.60 -0.92 -2.58
CA ILE A 71 -5.63 -0.80 -1.55
C ILE A 71 -6.81 -0.07 -2.15
N GLN A 72 -8.01 -0.65 -1.97
CA GLN A 72 -9.27 -0.04 -2.38
C GLN A 72 -10.21 0.01 -1.18
N PHE A 73 -10.84 1.15 -0.98
CA PHE A 73 -11.83 1.30 0.08
C PHE A 73 -13.00 2.15 -0.40
N PRO A 74 -14.20 1.90 0.17
CA PRO A 74 -15.38 2.68 -0.21
C PRO A 74 -15.24 4.12 0.26
N TYR A 75 -15.70 5.04 -0.58
CA TYR A 75 -15.72 6.46 -0.27
C TYR A 75 -17.01 7.06 -0.81
N GLU A 76 -17.75 7.72 0.05
CA GLU A 76 -18.96 8.44 -0.35
C GLU A 76 -18.71 9.93 -0.21
N ARG A 77 -18.99 10.66 -1.31
CA ARG A 77 -19.06 12.11 -1.25
C ARG A 77 -20.38 12.49 -0.58
N GLY A 78 -20.27 12.92 0.63
CA GLY A 78 -21.42 13.35 1.40
C GLY A 78 -21.91 14.71 1.05
#